data_69a9d3dd5649bf9b1b86bf0c38465c16
#
_entry.id   69a9d3dd5649bf9b1b86bf0c38465c16
#
_cell.length_a   1.000
_cell.length_b   1.000
_cell.length_c   1.000
_cell.angle_alpha   90.00
_cell.angle_beta   90.00
_cell.angle_gamma   90.00
#
_symmetry.space_group_name_H-M   'P 1'
#
loop_
_entity.id
_entity.type
_entity.pdbx_description
1 polymer ?
#
loop_
_entity_poly.entity_id
_entity_poly.type
_entity_poly.pdbx_seq_one_letter_code
_entity_poly.pdbx_strand_id
1 'polypeptide(L)'
;PQGGRKHPDQPMIQVDTKQILFICAGAFDGIEQKIAHRLNTQVVGYNSSGKRRTKRQNEELLRYVDARDLKSFGLIPEIIGRLPIITHLHPLHRSTLRMILTEPKNALVRQYIKIFELDGITLRFTDDALDAIVDKTLEQKLGARGLRSIMEQVMIEPMYELPSTNTKELVVDAAYVQRQLAKQEESEEEATS
;
A
#
# COMPACT_ATOMS: atom_id res chain seq x y z
N PRO A 1 -10.98 28.45 8.88
CA PRO A 1 -11.81 29.44 8.19
C PRO A 1 -12.98 28.75 7.49
N GLN A 2 -14.18 29.30 7.62
CA GLN A 2 -15.32 28.86 6.82
C GLN A 2 -15.28 29.60 5.49
N GLY A 3 -14.92 28.92 4.42
CA GLY A 3 -14.79 29.48 3.06
C GLY A 3 -13.36 29.61 2.57
N GLY A 4 -13.18 29.70 1.26
CA GLY A 4 -11.94 29.38 0.54
C GLY A 4 -10.73 30.32 0.70
N ARG A 5 -10.83 31.55 1.18
CA ARG A 5 -9.67 32.44 1.38
C ARG A 5 -9.58 32.90 2.83
N LYS A 6 -8.37 32.84 3.39
CA LYS A 6 -8.07 33.36 4.72
C LYS A 6 -8.18 34.89 4.73
N HIS A 7 -9.28 35.42 5.28
CA HIS A 7 -9.45 36.84 5.58
C HIS A 7 -9.31 37.06 7.09
N PRO A 8 -8.73 38.20 7.56
CA PRO A 8 -8.55 38.47 8.98
C PRO A 8 -9.86 38.44 9.79
N ASP A 9 -10.97 38.83 9.16
CA ASP A 9 -12.29 38.97 9.80
C ASP A 9 -13.19 37.72 9.61
N GLN A 10 -12.67 36.61 9.08
CA GLN A 10 -13.47 35.40 8.93
C GLN A 10 -13.62 34.64 10.25
N PRO A 11 -14.84 34.19 10.62
CA PRO A 11 -15.04 33.34 11.77
C PRO A 11 -14.26 32.04 11.61
N MET A 12 -13.44 31.68 12.60
CA MET A 12 -12.66 30.46 12.65
C MET A 12 -13.26 29.49 13.66
N ILE A 13 -13.28 28.21 13.30
CA ILE A 13 -13.62 27.15 14.25
C ILE A 13 -12.39 26.91 15.12
N GLN A 14 -12.55 27.05 16.44
CA GLN A 14 -11.51 26.71 17.39
C GLN A 14 -11.43 25.20 17.57
N VAL A 15 -10.23 24.63 17.38
CA VAL A 15 -9.96 23.21 17.57
C VAL A 15 -8.89 23.05 18.65
N ASP A 16 -9.19 22.33 19.70
CA ASP A 16 -8.20 21.94 20.72
C ASP A 16 -7.43 20.70 20.21
N THR A 17 -6.15 20.87 19.92
CA THR A 17 -5.30 19.78 19.40
C THR A 17 -4.69 18.91 20.48
N LYS A 18 -4.92 19.18 21.78
CA LYS A 18 -4.34 18.43 22.91
C LYS A 18 -4.82 16.98 22.96
N GLN A 19 -6.02 16.70 22.43
CA GLN A 19 -6.64 15.37 22.39
C GLN A 19 -6.49 14.68 21.02
N ILE A 20 -5.64 15.20 20.13
CA ILE A 20 -5.42 14.63 18.80
C ILE A 20 -4.15 13.79 18.79
N LEU A 21 -4.27 12.50 18.44
CA LEU A 21 -3.13 11.64 18.18
C LEU A 21 -2.56 11.92 16.80
N PHE A 22 -1.26 12.21 16.73
CA PHE A 22 -0.54 12.40 15.47
C PHE A 22 0.26 11.14 15.14
N ILE A 23 0.00 10.56 13.97
CA ILE A 23 0.74 9.43 13.42
C ILE A 23 1.39 9.91 12.12
N CYS A 24 2.73 9.96 12.10
CA CYS A 24 3.50 10.37 10.94
C CYS A 24 4.20 9.15 10.35
N ALA A 25 4.17 9.01 9.03
CA ALA A 25 4.82 7.92 8.32
C ALA A 25 5.61 8.44 7.12
N GLY A 26 6.69 7.74 6.76
CA GLY A 26 7.51 8.01 5.58
C GLY A 26 8.21 6.74 5.12
N ALA A 27 8.63 6.70 3.85
CA ALA A 27 9.36 5.56 3.29
C ALA A 27 10.80 5.48 3.82
N PHE A 28 11.45 6.61 4.03
CA PHE A 28 12.84 6.71 4.53
C PHE A 28 13.81 5.82 3.75
N ASP A 29 13.75 5.86 2.42
CA ASP A 29 14.54 5.01 1.54
C ASP A 29 16.05 5.14 1.85
N GLY A 30 16.68 4.01 2.14
CA GLY A 30 18.11 3.96 2.51
C GLY A 30 18.44 4.21 3.99
N ILE A 31 17.44 4.33 4.87
CA ILE A 31 17.68 4.45 6.33
C ILE A 31 18.38 3.22 6.89
N GLU A 32 18.20 2.05 6.27
CA GLU A 32 18.86 0.80 6.64
C GLU A 32 20.38 0.91 6.60
N GLN A 33 20.91 1.73 5.67
CA GLN A 33 22.36 1.99 5.59
C GLN A 33 22.83 2.80 6.80
N LYS A 34 22.04 3.76 7.29
CA LYS A 34 22.34 4.55 8.48
C LYS A 34 22.33 3.69 9.73
N ILE A 35 21.30 2.84 9.88
CA ILE A 35 21.19 1.87 10.98
C ILE A 35 22.38 0.91 10.95
N ALA A 36 22.68 0.35 9.77
CA ALA A 36 23.81 -0.55 9.60
C ALA A 36 25.15 0.10 9.97
N HIS A 37 25.37 1.34 9.54
CA HIS A 37 26.57 2.10 9.88
C HIS A 37 26.68 2.29 11.40
N ARG A 38 25.61 2.69 12.08
CA ARG A 38 25.56 2.86 13.53
C ARG A 38 25.86 1.55 14.26
N LEU A 39 25.24 0.45 13.84
CA LEU A 39 25.44 -0.85 14.48
C LEU A 39 26.84 -1.42 14.21
N ASN A 40 27.41 -1.20 13.02
CA ASN A 40 28.75 -1.68 12.67
C ASN A 40 29.86 -0.86 13.34
N THR A 41 29.66 0.41 13.65
CA THR A 41 30.63 1.23 14.41
C THR A 41 30.74 0.80 15.86
N GLN A 42 29.79 0.04 16.39
CA GLN A 42 29.88 -0.57 17.72
C GLN A 42 30.66 -1.89 17.74
N VAL A 43 30.91 -2.49 16.56
CA VAL A 43 31.69 -3.72 16.41
C VAL A 43 33.06 -3.36 15.80
N VAL A 44 33.93 -2.75 16.60
CA VAL A 44 35.33 -2.60 16.24
C VAL A 44 36.02 -3.95 16.51
N GLY A 45 36.09 -4.79 15.47
CA GLY A 45 36.80 -6.07 15.54
C GLY A 45 36.58 -6.88 14.25
N TYR A 46 37.64 -6.92 13.42
CA TYR A 46 37.96 -7.91 12.38
C TYR A 46 36.78 -8.74 11.84
N ASN A 47 36.19 -8.32 10.74
CA ASN A 47 35.65 -9.09 9.61
C ASN A 47 34.65 -8.27 8.81
N SER A 48 35.11 -7.27 8.09
CA SER A 48 34.32 -6.61 7.06
C SER A 48 34.57 -7.26 5.71
N SER A 49 34.07 -8.47 5.52
CA SER A 49 33.84 -8.97 4.16
C SER A 49 32.64 -8.20 3.61
N GLY A 50 32.87 -7.33 2.62
CA GLY A 50 31.87 -6.49 1.95
C GLY A 50 30.82 -7.26 1.16
N LYS A 51 30.15 -8.20 1.79
CA LYS A 51 28.99 -8.89 1.19
C LYS A 51 27.81 -7.90 1.12
N ARG A 52 27.35 -7.61 -0.08
CA ARG A 52 26.07 -6.95 -0.33
C ARG A 52 24.99 -7.63 0.51
N ARG A 53 24.40 -6.90 1.47
CA ARG A 53 23.33 -7.44 2.31
C ARG A 53 22.12 -7.77 1.45
N THR A 54 21.48 -8.88 1.75
CA THR A 54 20.23 -9.28 1.10
C THR A 54 19.08 -8.37 1.54
N LYS A 55 18.04 -8.23 0.71
CA LYS A 55 16.85 -7.43 1.04
C LYS A 55 16.24 -7.82 2.40
N ARG A 56 16.20 -9.11 2.71
CA ARG A 56 15.70 -9.65 3.99
C ARG A 56 16.54 -9.18 5.20
N GLN A 57 17.87 -9.07 5.04
CA GLN A 57 18.75 -8.55 6.10
C GLN A 57 18.54 -7.05 6.34
N ASN A 58 18.22 -6.28 5.30
CA ASN A 58 17.89 -4.86 5.44
C ASN A 58 16.56 -4.65 6.16
N GLU A 59 15.54 -5.46 5.86
CA GLU A 59 14.24 -5.42 6.53
C GLU A 59 14.37 -5.71 8.04
N GLU A 60 15.26 -6.63 8.42
CA GLU A 60 15.54 -6.91 9.84
C GLU A 60 16.23 -5.75 10.56
N LEU A 61 16.98 -4.90 9.84
CA LEU A 61 17.64 -3.74 10.43
C LEU A 61 16.65 -2.68 10.89
N LEU A 62 15.49 -2.55 10.25
CA LEU A 62 14.46 -1.58 10.64
C LEU A 62 13.96 -1.77 12.08
N ARG A 63 14.10 -2.96 12.64
CA ARG A 63 13.79 -3.23 14.05
C ARG A 63 14.65 -2.43 15.04
N TYR A 64 15.81 -1.98 14.58
CA TYR A 64 16.80 -1.25 15.40
C TYR A 64 16.79 0.24 15.11
N VAL A 65 15.77 0.75 14.39
CA VAL A 65 15.65 2.18 14.08
C VAL A 65 15.49 2.99 15.37
N ASP A 66 16.26 4.08 15.48
CA ASP A 66 16.16 5.02 16.59
C ASP A 66 16.21 6.49 16.13
N ALA A 67 16.08 7.42 17.07
CA ALA A 67 16.13 8.86 16.83
C ALA A 67 17.42 9.33 16.15
N ARG A 68 18.55 8.68 16.41
CA ARG A 68 19.87 9.02 15.81
C ARG A 68 19.87 8.71 14.32
N ASP A 69 19.24 7.62 13.91
CA ASP A 69 19.13 7.23 12.50
C ASP A 69 18.28 8.24 11.74
N LEU A 70 17.14 8.64 12.29
CA LEU A 70 16.28 9.67 11.71
C LEU A 70 16.97 11.03 11.60
N LYS A 71 17.76 11.42 12.62
CA LYS A 71 18.58 12.63 12.58
C LYS A 71 19.66 12.52 11.48
N SER A 72 20.35 11.39 11.38
CA SER A 72 21.36 11.17 10.35
C SER A 72 20.78 11.06 8.94
N PHE A 73 19.51 10.70 8.84
CA PHE A 73 18.75 10.68 7.59
C PHE A 73 18.37 12.10 7.13
N GLY A 74 18.21 13.06 8.06
CA GLY A 74 17.95 14.46 7.76
C GLY A 74 16.74 15.06 8.46
N LEU A 75 16.07 14.33 9.38
CA LEU A 75 15.02 14.91 10.17
C LEU A 75 15.59 15.89 11.20
N ILE A 76 14.92 17.02 11.34
CA ILE A 76 15.30 18.04 12.34
C ILE A 76 15.00 17.58 13.76
N PRO A 77 15.87 17.89 14.73
CA PRO A 77 15.73 17.43 16.11
C PRO A 77 14.39 17.83 16.77
N GLU A 78 13.84 18.98 16.40
CA GLU A 78 12.58 19.50 16.94
C GLU A 78 11.40 18.58 16.60
N ILE A 79 11.34 18.02 15.39
CA ILE A 79 10.31 17.07 14.99
C ILE A 79 10.50 15.75 15.71
N ILE A 80 11.75 15.26 15.77
CA ILE A 80 12.08 14.01 16.47
C ILE A 80 11.68 14.10 17.95
N GLY A 81 11.95 15.23 18.61
CA GLY A 81 11.59 15.45 20.01
C GLY A 81 10.08 15.52 20.26
N ARG A 82 9.29 15.89 19.25
CA ARG A 82 7.81 15.94 19.35
C ARG A 82 7.14 14.62 19.01
N LEU A 83 7.84 13.71 18.34
CA LEU A 83 7.38 12.38 17.94
C LEU A 83 8.26 11.31 18.62
N PRO A 84 8.15 11.12 19.94
CA PRO A 84 9.10 10.32 20.70
C PRO A 84 8.97 8.82 20.47
N ILE A 85 7.81 8.37 19.97
CA ILE A 85 7.57 6.95 19.68
C ILE A 85 7.94 6.68 18.23
N ILE A 86 8.98 5.88 18.05
CA ILE A 86 9.48 5.46 16.74
C ILE A 86 9.19 3.98 16.58
N THR A 87 8.60 3.61 15.45
CA THR A 87 8.32 2.21 15.10
C THR A 87 8.56 1.98 13.62
N HIS A 88 8.53 0.73 13.20
CA HIS A 88 8.68 0.33 11.81
C HIS A 88 7.53 -0.57 11.38
N LEU A 89 7.28 -0.65 10.09
CA LEU A 89 6.32 -1.56 9.50
C LEU A 89 7.05 -2.73 8.85
N HIS A 90 6.46 -3.91 8.98
CA HIS A 90 6.95 -5.09 8.28
C HIS A 90 6.50 -5.08 6.81
N PRO A 91 7.31 -5.63 5.89
CA PRO A 91 6.89 -5.84 4.51
C PRO A 91 5.62 -6.70 4.46
N LEU A 92 4.77 -6.40 3.48
CA LEU A 92 3.56 -7.18 3.25
C LEU A 92 3.92 -8.48 2.53
N HIS A 93 3.62 -9.61 3.16
CA HIS A 93 3.73 -10.92 2.56
C HIS A 93 2.46 -11.28 1.79
N ARG A 94 2.55 -12.31 0.93
CA ARG A 94 1.43 -12.82 0.12
C ARG A 94 0.17 -13.08 0.96
N SER A 95 0.32 -13.75 2.11
CA SER A 95 -0.78 -14.03 3.03
C SER A 95 -1.44 -12.77 3.58
N THR A 96 -0.64 -11.75 3.93
CA THR A 96 -1.15 -10.47 4.43
C THR A 96 -1.90 -9.69 3.35
N LEU A 97 -1.41 -9.67 2.10
CA LEU A 97 -2.12 -9.06 0.98
C LEU A 97 -3.46 -9.75 0.71
N ARG A 98 -3.48 -11.08 0.81
CA ARG A 98 -4.70 -11.88 0.70
C ARG A 98 -5.72 -11.50 1.78
N MET A 99 -5.29 -11.38 3.03
CA MET A 99 -6.14 -10.94 4.14
C MET A 99 -6.67 -9.51 3.91
N ILE A 100 -5.83 -8.58 3.48
CA ILE A 100 -6.25 -7.19 3.17
C ILE A 100 -7.33 -7.17 2.08
N LEU A 101 -7.24 -8.07 1.10
CA LEU A 101 -8.17 -8.14 -0.01
C LEU A 101 -9.57 -8.62 0.42
N THR A 102 -9.67 -9.44 1.47
CA THR A 102 -10.91 -10.17 1.82
C THR A 102 -11.49 -9.89 3.21
N GLU A 103 -10.66 -9.65 4.23
CA GLU A 103 -11.13 -9.68 5.63
C GLU A 103 -11.69 -8.36 6.16
N PRO A 104 -11.12 -7.17 5.88
CA PRO A 104 -11.63 -5.92 6.42
C PRO A 104 -13.11 -5.71 6.11
N LYS A 105 -13.81 -4.93 6.95
CA LYS A 105 -15.21 -4.56 6.70
C LYS A 105 -15.40 -3.95 5.32
N ASN A 106 -14.45 -3.10 4.90
CA ASN A 106 -14.40 -2.45 3.59
C ASN A 106 -13.36 -3.11 2.67
N ALA A 107 -13.22 -4.44 2.73
CA ALA A 107 -12.34 -5.17 1.80
C ALA A 107 -12.75 -4.91 0.35
N LEU A 108 -11.76 -4.85 -0.56
CA LEU A 108 -12.01 -4.57 -1.97
C LEU A 108 -13.01 -5.55 -2.58
N VAL A 109 -12.86 -6.84 -2.32
CA VAL A 109 -13.78 -7.88 -2.77
C VAL A 109 -15.23 -7.56 -2.36
N ARG A 110 -15.45 -7.17 -1.10
CA ARG A 110 -16.79 -6.83 -0.60
C ARG A 110 -17.35 -5.57 -1.26
N GLN A 111 -16.50 -4.58 -1.57
CA GLN A 111 -16.92 -3.38 -2.26
C GLN A 111 -17.46 -3.71 -3.66
N TYR A 112 -16.71 -4.50 -4.44
CA TYR A 112 -17.15 -4.89 -5.79
C TYR A 112 -18.40 -5.78 -5.76
N ILE A 113 -18.48 -6.76 -4.84
CA ILE A 113 -19.69 -7.56 -4.67
C ILE A 113 -20.89 -6.64 -4.42
N LYS A 114 -20.74 -5.63 -3.55
CA LYS A 114 -21.85 -4.70 -3.26
C LYS A 114 -22.23 -3.83 -4.46
N ILE A 115 -21.25 -3.38 -5.25
CA ILE A 115 -21.53 -2.61 -6.48
C ILE A 115 -22.35 -3.45 -7.46
N PHE A 116 -21.92 -4.67 -7.76
CA PHE A 116 -22.66 -5.55 -8.68
C PHE A 116 -24.03 -5.97 -8.15
N GLU A 117 -24.18 -6.12 -6.85
CA GLU A 117 -25.46 -6.39 -6.22
C GLU A 117 -26.49 -5.26 -6.47
N LEU A 118 -26.04 -3.98 -6.52
CA LEU A 118 -26.92 -2.85 -6.85
C LEU A 118 -27.46 -2.94 -8.27
N ASP A 119 -26.71 -3.53 -9.19
CA ASP A 119 -27.13 -3.79 -10.58
C ASP A 119 -27.86 -5.13 -10.74
N GLY A 120 -28.14 -5.84 -9.63
CA GLY A 120 -28.84 -7.13 -9.62
C GLY A 120 -27.98 -8.29 -10.14
N ILE A 121 -26.66 -8.17 -10.11
CA ILE A 121 -25.70 -9.17 -10.56
C ILE A 121 -24.99 -9.80 -9.35
N THR A 122 -24.97 -11.12 -9.29
CA THR A 122 -24.24 -11.86 -8.26
C THR A 122 -22.78 -12.02 -8.67
N LEU A 123 -21.88 -11.32 -7.99
CA LEU A 123 -20.43 -11.42 -8.21
C LEU A 123 -19.80 -12.42 -7.25
N ARG A 124 -18.97 -13.32 -7.77
CA ARG A 124 -18.17 -14.26 -6.98
C ARG A 124 -16.73 -14.30 -7.45
N PHE A 125 -15.81 -14.31 -6.50
CA PHE A 125 -14.39 -14.54 -6.75
C PHE A 125 -14.03 -15.94 -6.27
N THR A 126 -13.33 -16.69 -7.09
CA THR A 126 -12.73 -17.97 -6.68
C THR A 126 -11.42 -17.72 -5.91
N ASP A 127 -10.96 -18.69 -5.14
CA ASP A 127 -9.73 -18.55 -4.36
C ASP A 127 -8.49 -18.37 -5.24
N ASP A 128 -8.43 -19.04 -6.37
CA ASP A 128 -7.37 -18.92 -7.37
C ASP A 128 -7.36 -17.54 -8.07
N ALA A 129 -8.52 -16.91 -8.29
CA ALA A 129 -8.60 -15.55 -8.80
C ALA A 129 -7.99 -14.54 -7.82
N LEU A 130 -8.34 -14.66 -6.55
CA LEU A 130 -7.81 -13.78 -5.51
C LEU A 130 -6.30 -13.98 -5.33
N ASP A 131 -5.83 -15.20 -5.47
CA ASP A 131 -4.41 -15.53 -5.45
C ASP A 131 -3.68 -14.94 -6.67
N ALA A 132 -4.25 -14.99 -7.86
CA ALA A 132 -3.71 -14.38 -9.06
C ALA A 132 -3.59 -12.84 -8.93
N ILE A 133 -4.59 -12.18 -8.36
CA ILE A 133 -4.56 -10.74 -8.09
C ILE A 133 -3.43 -10.39 -7.11
N VAL A 134 -3.25 -11.18 -6.04
CA VAL A 134 -2.18 -10.98 -5.06
C VAL A 134 -0.81 -11.18 -5.69
N ASP A 135 -0.63 -12.22 -6.50
CA ASP A 135 0.64 -12.53 -7.15
C ASP A 135 1.04 -11.42 -8.15
N LYS A 136 0.09 -10.92 -8.95
CA LYS A 136 0.34 -9.78 -9.85
C LYS A 136 0.69 -8.51 -9.07
N THR A 137 0.04 -8.28 -7.93
CA THR A 137 0.37 -7.14 -7.04
C THR A 137 1.79 -7.22 -6.50
N LEU A 138 2.26 -8.41 -6.14
CA LEU A 138 3.64 -8.64 -5.68
C LEU A 138 4.66 -8.40 -6.79
N GLU A 139 4.36 -8.80 -8.03
CA GLU A 139 5.20 -8.55 -9.20
C GLU A 139 5.42 -7.05 -9.42
N GLN A 140 4.37 -6.25 -9.30
CA GLN A 140 4.43 -4.80 -9.46
C GLN A 140 5.11 -4.07 -8.30
N LYS A 141 5.36 -4.73 -7.16
CA LYS A 141 6.02 -4.16 -5.96
C LYS A 141 5.33 -2.91 -5.37
N LEU A 142 4.05 -2.72 -5.62
CA LEU A 142 3.26 -1.57 -5.16
C LEU A 142 2.66 -1.76 -3.76
N GLY A 143 2.86 -2.93 -3.14
CA GLY A 143 2.27 -3.26 -1.85
C GLY A 143 0.74 -3.26 -1.88
N ALA A 144 0.09 -2.92 -0.77
CA ALA A 144 -1.38 -2.94 -0.68
C ALA A 144 -2.08 -1.98 -1.67
N ARG A 145 -1.41 -0.92 -2.12
CA ARG A 145 -1.98 0.00 -3.13
C ARG A 145 -2.18 -0.69 -4.47
N GLY A 146 -1.28 -1.61 -4.82
CA GLY A 146 -1.38 -2.40 -6.05
C GLY A 146 -2.62 -3.28 -6.11
N LEU A 147 -3.13 -3.76 -4.95
CA LEU A 147 -4.35 -4.54 -4.91
C LEU A 147 -5.55 -3.79 -5.51
N ARG A 148 -5.67 -2.49 -5.20
CA ARG A 148 -6.74 -1.66 -5.77
C ARG A 148 -6.57 -1.50 -7.28
N SER A 149 -5.36 -1.15 -7.73
CA SER A 149 -5.08 -0.96 -9.15
C SER A 149 -5.34 -2.22 -9.97
N ILE A 150 -4.84 -3.38 -9.52
CA ILE A 150 -5.09 -4.66 -10.20
C ILE A 150 -6.59 -5.01 -10.18
N MET A 151 -7.27 -4.80 -9.06
CA MET A 151 -8.70 -5.07 -8.97
C MET A 151 -9.50 -4.16 -9.92
N GLU A 152 -9.15 -2.88 -10.03
CA GLU A 152 -9.76 -1.94 -10.97
C GLU A 152 -9.54 -2.39 -12.42
N GLN A 153 -8.33 -2.79 -12.80
CA GLN A 153 -8.03 -3.31 -14.14
C GLN A 153 -8.88 -4.54 -14.48
N VAL A 154 -9.09 -5.44 -13.52
CA VAL A 154 -9.89 -6.67 -13.73
C VAL A 154 -11.39 -6.36 -13.83
N MET A 155 -11.87 -5.35 -13.10
CA MET A 155 -13.32 -5.13 -12.89
C MET A 155 -13.91 -4.00 -13.74
N ILE A 156 -13.11 -3.14 -14.37
CA ILE A 156 -13.59 -1.97 -15.12
C ILE A 156 -14.48 -2.36 -16.31
N GLU A 157 -14.06 -3.32 -17.11
CA GLU A 157 -14.82 -3.80 -18.26
C GLU A 157 -16.16 -4.42 -17.86
N PRO A 158 -16.21 -5.40 -16.91
CA PRO A 158 -17.50 -5.97 -16.50
C PRO A 158 -18.42 -4.97 -15.79
N MET A 159 -17.88 -3.97 -15.09
CA MET A 159 -18.71 -2.91 -14.50
C MET A 159 -19.38 -2.04 -15.55
N TYR A 160 -18.75 -1.86 -16.71
CA TYR A 160 -19.32 -1.07 -17.81
C TYR A 160 -20.32 -1.89 -18.65
N GLU A 161 -19.97 -3.12 -18.98
CA GLU A 161 -20.74 -3.92 -19.93
C GLU A 161 -21.93 -4.65 -19.32
N LEU A 162 -21.74 -5.30 -18.16
CA LEU A 162 -22.74 -6.22 -17.62
C LEU A 162 -24.06 -5.59 -17.21
N PRO A 163 -24.13 -4.36 -16.69
CA PRO A 163 -25.41 -3.71 -16.37
C PRO A 163 -26.35 -3.57 -17.59
N SER A 164 -25.75 -3.48 -18.80
CA SER A 164 -26.52 -3.38 -20.05
C SER A 164 -26.94 -4.74 -20.61
N THR A 165 -26.56 -5.84 -19.97
CA THR A 165 -26.85 -7.21 -20.38
C THR A 165 -27.91 -7.86 -19.48
N ASN A 166 -28.40 -9.05 -19.87
CA ASN A 166 -29.28 -9.87 -19.01
C ASN A 166 -28.50 -10.79 -18.07
N THR A 167 -27.21 -10.58 -17.87
CA THR A 167 -26.34 -11.41 -17.04
C THR A 167 -26.70 -11.25 -15.57
N LYS A 168 -26.94 -12.37 -14.88
CA LYS A 168 -27.33 -12.39 -13.46
C LYS A 168 -26.20 -12.82 -12.53
N GLU A 169 -25.15 -13.41 -13.05
CA GLU A 169 -24.03 -13.92 -12.28
C GLU A 169 -22.71 -13.71 -13.03
N LEU A 170 -21.69 -13.27 -12.32
CA LEU A 170 -20.31 -13.21 -12.78
C LEU A 170 -19.43 -13.98 -11.82
N VAL A 171 -18.71 -14.99 -12.33
CA VAL A 171 -17.69 -15.73 -11.59
C VAL A 171 -16.33 -15.32 -12.13
N VAL A 172 -15.52 -14.73 -11.28
CA VAL A 172 -14.15 -14.31 -11.57
C VAL A 172 -13.21 -15.42 -11.10
N ASP A 173 -12.59 -16.13 -12.04
CA ASP A 173 -11.57 -17.13 -11.82
C ASP A 173 -10.17 -16.63 -12.24
N ALA A 174 -9.13 -17.41 -12.03
CA ALA A 174 -7.76 -17.02 -12.38
C ALA A 174 -7.59 -16.76 -13.89
N ALA A 175 -8.28 -17.54 -14.73
CA ALA A 175 -8.23 -17.36 -16.18
C ALA A 175 -8.89 -16.04 -16.62
N TYR A 176 -9.97 -15.66 -15.95
CA TYR A 176 -10.63 -14.36 -16.15
C TYR A 176 -9.69 -13.21 -15.78
N VAL A 177 -9.06 -13.28 -14.61
CA VAL A 177 -8.09 -12.26 -14.15
C VAL A 177 -6.96 -12.09 -15.16
N GLN A 178 -6.36 -13.18 -15.65
CA GLN A 178 -5.27 -13.13 -16.61
C GLN A 178 -5.70 -12.50 -17.94
N ARG A 179 -6.89 -12.85 -18.46
CA ARG A 179 -7.43 -12.26 -19.69
C ARG A 179 -7.64 -10.75 -19.58
N GLN A 180 -8.21 -10.30 -18.45
CA GLN A 180 -8.47 -8.88 -18.27
C GLN A 180 -7.17 -8.08 -18.16
N LEU A 181 -6.18 -8.60 -17.46
CA LEU A 181 -4.87 -7.96 -17.34
C LEU A 181 -4.13 -7.90 -18.68
N ALA A 182 -4.19 -8.96 -19.51
CA ALA A 182 -3.58 -8.98 -20.83
C ALA A 182 -4.21 -7.94 -21.77
N LYS A 183 -5.54 -7.81 -21.79
CA LYS A 183 -6.24 -6.78 -22.58
C LYS A 183 -5.83 -5.36 -22.20
N GLN A 184 -5.60 -5.10 -20.92
CA GLN A 184 -5.18 -3.78 -20.46
C GLN A 184 -3.74 -3.47 -20.90
N GLU A 185 -2.83 -4.45 -20.84
CA GLU A 185 -1.45 -4.30 -21.29
C GLU A 185 -1.41 -4.00 -22.81
N GLU A 186 -2.21 -4.69 -23.64
CA GLU A 186 -2.32 -4.42 -25.08
C GLU A 186 -2.87 -3.01 -25.38
N SER A 187 -3.90 -2.57 -24.66
CA SER A 187 -4.47 -1.23 -24.88
C SER A 187 -3.56 -0.09 -24.43
N GLU A 188 -2.70 -0.29 -23.43
CA GLU A 188 -1.68 0.67 -23.02
C GLU A 188 -0.53 0.76 -24.03
N GLU A 189 -0.14 -0.33 -24.68
CA GLU A 189 0.87 -0.35 -25.74
C GLU A 189 0.38 0.36 -27.00
N GLU A 190 -0.88 0.14 -27.40
CA GLU A 190 -1.49 0.83 -28.57
C GLU A 190 -1.64 2.34 -28.32
N ALA A 191 -1.92 2.77 -27.10
CA ALA A 191 -2.06 4.20 -26.76
C ALA A 191 -0.71 4.95 -26.71
N THR A 192 0.41 4.23 -26.66
CA THR A 192 1.76 4.81 -26.54
C THR A 192 2.52 4.80 -27.89
N SER A 193 1.95 4.19 -28.92
CA SER A 193 2.50 4.12 -30.30
C SER A 193 1.90 5.20 -31.20
#